data_d5bfbcc2e4f220af72ffd8aa0cca6382
#
_entry.id   d5bfbcc2e4f220af72ffd8aa0cca6382
#
_cell.length_a   1.000
_cell.length_b   1.000
_cell.length_c   1.000
_cell.angle_alpha   90.00
_cell.angle_beta   90.00
_cell.angle_gamma   90.00
#
_symmetry.space_group_name_H-M   'P 1'
#
loop_
_entity.id
_entity.type
_entity.pdbx_description
1 polymer ?
#
loop_
_entity_poly.entity_id
_entity_poly.type
_entity_poly.pdbx_seq_one_letter_code
_entity_poly.pdbx_strand_id
1 'polypeptide(L)'
;VGIDIYERNLNECKIDAENYDLQDIDDVMKLSDGLSESYARQISELEESNAFAQNPDYEVVQTLENKYKKYAEARAEIYSNKQNFILNKPYYDEGGKFRSLSVKPLDISKYVSTFFDHPVQIFMSATIDKESFCENSGFDPETVEIVDTQISPFPIENRKVEFTNVKRLSYSSTKDDEQQV
;
A
#
# COMPACT_ATOMS: atom_id res chain seq x y z
N VAL A 1 5.55 2.97 -3.86
CA VAL A 1 6.70 2.11 -3.63
C VAL A 1 6.46 1.24 -2.39
N GLY A 2 6.77 -0.03 -2.51
CA GLY A 2 6.51 -1.06 -1.51
C GLY A 2 5.92 -2.31 -2.15
N ILE A 3 5.90 -3.41 -1.41
CA ILE A 3 5.39 -4.69 -1.89
C ILE A 3 4.20 -5.10 -1.02
N ASP A 4 3.10 -5.44 -1.67
CA ASP A 4 1.96 -6.12 -1.05
C ASP A 4 1.81 -7.50 -1.69
N ILE A 5 2.00 -8.54 -0.89
CA ILE A 5 1.84 -9.94 -1.27
C ILE A 5 0.52 -10.42 -0.71
N TYR A 6 -0.35 -10.92 -1.56
CA TYR A 6 -1.64 -11.48 -1.19
C TYR A 6 -1.70 -12.98 -1.49
N GLU A 7 -2.48 -13.71 -0.71
CA GLU A 7 -2.76 -15.13 -0.95
C GLU A 7 -3.12 -15.42 -2.41
N ARG A 8 -3.97 -14.58 -3.02
CA ARG A 8 -4.38 -14.75 -4.42
C ARG A 8 -3.20 -14.75 -5.40
N ASN A 9 -2.17 -13.91 -5.16
CA ASN A 9 -0.99 -13.85 -6.02
C ASN A 9 -0.14 -15.13 -5.88
N LEU A 10 -0.04 -15.65 -4.67
CA LEU A 10 0.65 -16.92 -4.41
C LEU A 10 -0.06 -18.08 -5.08
N ASN A 11 -1.39 -18.14 -4.99
CA ASN A 11 -2.20 -19.16 -5.64
C ASN A 11 -2.08 -19.10 -7.17
N GLU A 12 -2.14 -17.91 -7.76
CA GLU A 12 -1.96 -17.71 -9.22
C GLU A 12 -0.59 -18.21 -9.69
N CYS A 13 0.44 -17.98 -8.91
CA CYS A 13 1.82 -18.38 -9.23
C CYS A 13 2.19 -19.78 -8.73
N LYS A 14 1.31 -20.47 -8.02
CA LYS A 14 1.51 -21.79 -7.39
C LYS A 14 2.71 -21.78 -6.44
N ILE A 15 2.87 -20.71 -5.67
CA ILE A 15 3.93 -20.54 -4.68
C ILE A 15 3.33 -20.77 -3.30
N ASP A 16 4.02 -21.57 -2.49
CA ASP A 16 3.63 -21.83 -1.12
C ASP A 16 4.41 -20.92 -0.17
N ALA A 17 3.67 -20.11 0.60
CA ALA A 17 4.24 -19.19 1.58
C ALA A 17 4.93 -19.89 2.74
N GLU A 18 4.56 -21.15 3.05
CA GLU A 18 5.15 -21.92 4.14
C GLU A 18 6.65 -22.27 3.92
N ASN A 19 7.12 -22.16 2.68
CA ASN A 19 8.51 -22.36 2.33
C ASN A 19 9.43 -21.15 2.65
N TYR A 20 8.87 -20.07 3.20
CA TYR A 20 9.59 -18.81 3.44
C TYR A 20 9.38 -18.35 4.89
N ASP A 21 10.41 -17.77 5.48
CA ASP A 21 10.26 -17.05 6.74
C ASP A 21 9.65 -15.66 6.49
N LEU A 22 8.34 -15.55 6.73
CA LEU A 22 7.58 -14.31 6.52
C LEU A 22 7.88 -13.23 7.58
N GLN A 23 8.80 -13.46 8.51
CA GLN A 23 9.32 -12.47 9.45
C GLN A 23 10.70 -11.96 9.05
N ASP A 24 11.34 -12.58 8.07
CA ASP A 24 12.60 -12.15 7.49
C ASP A 24 12.40 -11.43 6.16
N ILE A 25 12.87 -10.19 6.08
CA ILE A 25 12.73 -9.37 4.86
C ILE A 25 13.46 -10.00 3.66
N ASP A 26 14.56 -10.71 3.88
CA ASP A 26 15.29 -11.34 2.79
C ASP A 26 14.55 -12.55 2.22
N ASP A 27 13.87 -13.32 3.05
CA ASP A 27 13.02 -14.40 2.59
C ASP A 27 11.73 -13.89 1.92
N VAL A 28 11.15 -12.80 2.42
CA VAL A 28 10.03 -12.12 1.76
C VAL A 28 10.45 -11.56 0.41
N MET A 29 11.68 -11.06 0.28
CA MET A 29 12.19 -10.62 -1.02
C MET A 29 12.39 -11.78 -2.00
N LYS A 30 12.88 -12.95 -1.55
CA LYS A 30 12.94 -14.18 -2.38
C LYS A 30 11.54 -14.62 -2.82
N LEU A 31 10.55 -14.54 -1.92
CA LEU A 31 9.15 -14.81 -2.27
C LEU A 31 8.65 -13.86 -3.36
N SER A 32 8.96 -12.57 -3.25
CA SER A 32 8.65 -11.56 -4.25
C SER A 32 9.34 -11.83 -5.61
N ASP A 33 10.58 -12.31 -5.57
CA ASP A 33 11.32 -12.72 -6.75
C ASP A 33 10.63 -13.90 -7.46
N GLY A 34 10.22 -14.90 -6.70
CA GLY A 34 9.46 -16.03 -7.22
C GLY A 34 8.14 -15.61 -7.90
N LEU A 35 7.44 -14.61 -7.33
CA LEU A 35 6.25 -14.03 -7.96
C LEU A 35 6.58 -13.33 -9.27
N SER A 36 7.63 -12.50 -9.31
CA SER A 36 8.08 -11.82 -10.53
C SER A 36 8.46 -12.81 -11.62
N GLU A 37 9.24 -13.82 -11.30
CA GLU A 37 9.66 -14.85 -12.25
C GLU A 37 8.48 -15.67 -12.79
N SER A 38 7.51 -15.97 -11.92
CA SER A 38 6.31 -16.67 -12.34
C SER A 38 5.46 -15.84 -13.30
N TYR A 39 5.28 -14.53 -13.01
CA TYR A 39 4.55 -13.64 -13.92
C TYR A 39 5.29 -13.45 -15.25
N ALA A 40 6.61 -13.28 -15.22
CA ALA A 40 7.41 -13.17 -16.45
C ALA A 40 7.24 -14.40 -17.34
N ARG A 41 7.27 -15.61 -16.77
CA ARG A 41 7.04 -16.86 -17.50
C ARG A 41 5.63 -16.93 -18.10
N GLN A 42 4.59 -16.59 -17.31
CA GLN A 42 3.21 -16.56 -17.78
C GLN A 42 3.01 -15.57 -18.95
N ILE A 43 3.68 -14.40 -18.90
CA ILE A 43 3.66 -13.43 -20.00
C ILE A 43 4.26 -14.06 -21.25
N SER A 44 5.45 -14.66 -21.15
CA SER A 44 6.13 -15.29 -22.30
C SER A 44 5.30 -16.40 -22.94
N GLU A 45 4.70 -17.27 -22.12
CA GLU A 45 3.83 -18.35 -22.59
C GLU A 45 2.59 -17.82 -23.32
N LEU A 46 1.98 -16.73 -22.82
CA LEU A 46 0.82 -16.09 -23.45
C LEU A 46 1.19 -15.36 -24.74
N GLU A 47 2.31 -14.67 -24.78
CA GLU A 47 2.80 -14.00 -25.99
C GLU A 47 3.08 -15.01 -27.11
N GLU A 48 3.72 -16.14 -26.78
CA GLU A 48 3.93 -17.23 -27.74
C GLU A 48 2.60 -17.80 -28.25
N SER A 49 1.64 -18.01 -27.35
CA SER A 49 0.30 -18.47 -27.73
C SER A 49 -0.45 -17.46 -28.59
N ASN A 50 -0.39 -16.18 -28.23
CA ASN A 50 -1.05 -15.09 -28.95
C ASN A 50 -0.48 -14.86 -30.34
N ALA A 51 0.80 -15.15 -30.56
CA ALA A 51 1.45 -15.03 -31.89
C ALA A 51 0.78 -15.89 -32.98
N PHE A 52 0.09 -16.96 -32.57
CA PHE A 52 -0.60 -17.90 -33.49
C PHE A 52 -2.13 -17.88 -33.32
N ALA A 53 -2.66 -17.05 -32.38
CA ALA A 53 -4.07 -17.00 -32.10
C ALA A 53 -4.85 -16.11 -33.09
N GLN A 54 -6.08 -16.52 -33.44
CA GLN A 54 -6.97 -15.68 -34.25
C GLN A 54 -7.49 -14.46 -33.46
N ASN A 55 -7.62 -14.60 -32.13
CA ASN A 55 -8.01 -13.54 -31.21
C ASN A 55 -6.99 -13.52 -30.04
N PRO A 56 -5.90 -12.75 -30.16
CA PRO A 56 -4.91 -12.65 -29.08
C PRO A 56 -5.48 -11.95 -27.84
N ASP A 57 -5.18 -12.46 -26.66
CA ASP A 57 -5.65 -11.93 -25.39
C ASP A 57 -4.63 -10.91 -24.81
N TYR A 58 -4.56 -9.74 -25.41
CA TYR A 58 -3.64 -8.67 -24.98
C TYR A 58 -4.02 -8.07 -23.62
N GLU A 59 -5.27 -8.13 -23.22
CA GLU A 59 -5.73 -7.58 -21.94
C GLU A 59 -5.17 -8.41 -20.75
N VAL A 60 -5.14 -9.72 -20.90
CA VAL A 60 -4.52 -10.61 -19.91
C VAL A 60 -3.02 -10.40 -19.84
N VAL A 61 -2.34 -10.26 -21.00
CA VAL A 61 -0.89 -9.96 -21.03
C VAL A 61 -0.61 -8.66 -20.28
N GLN A 62 -1.34 -7.59 -20.56
CA GLN A 62 -1.15 -6.30 -19.88
C GLN A 62 -1.42 -6.38 -18.37
N THR A 63 -2.39 -7.18 -17.96
CA THR A 63 -2.67 -7.42 -16.54
C THR A 63 -1.49 -8.12 -15.85
N LEU A 64 -0.89 -9.12 -16.47
CA LEU A 64 0.28 -9.82 -15.95
C LEU A 64 1.52 -8.92 -15.93
N GLU A 65 1.73 -8.11 -16.98
CA GLU A 65 2.80 -7.11 -17.01
C GLU A 65 2.72 -6.11 -15.86
N ASN A 66 1.51 -5.62 -15.54
CA ASN A 66 1.31 -4.71 -14.42
C ASN A 66 1.64 -5.40 -13.07
N LYS A 67 1.29 -6.68 -12.91
CA LYS A 67 1.67 -7.46 -11.73
C LYS A 67 3.17 -7.67 -11.66
N TYR A 68 3.81 -8.04 -12.76
CA TYR A 68 5.26 -8.19 -12.87
C TYR A 68 6.00 -6.91 -12.49
N LYS A 69 5.63 -5.78 -13.11
CA LYS A 69 6.23 -4.47 -12.85
C LYS A 69 6.15 -4.08 -11.39
N LYS A 70 4.99 -4.31 -10.75
CA LYS A 70 4.79 -4.02 -9.32
C LYS A 70 5.85 -4.69 -8.44
N TYR A 71 6.16 -5.95 -8.69
CA TYR A 71 7.16 -6.69 -7.90
C TYR A 71 8.59 -6.35 -8.33
N ALA A 72 8.86 -6.25 -9.63
CA ALA A 72 10.19 -5.99 -10.17
C ALA A 72 10.73 -4.59 -9.79
N GLU A 73 9.90 -3.55 -9.92
CA GLU A 73 10.30 -2.16 -9.59
C GLU A 73 10.52 -1.97 -8.09
N ALA A 74 9.59 -2.47 -7.26
CA ALA A 74 9.72 -2.37 -5.81
C ALA A 74 10.94 -3.14 -5.29
N ARG A 75 11.26 -4.29 -5.91
CA ARG A 75 12.42 -5.10 -5.58
C ARG A 75 13.73 -4.31 -5.65
N ALA A 76 14.00 -3.65 -6.77
CA ALA A 76 15.24 -2.91 -6.98
C ALA A 76 15.45 -1.86 -5.90
N GLU A 77 14.39 -1.15 -5.53
CA GLU A 77 14.43 -0.13 -4.49
C GLU A 77 14.66 -0.71 -3.10
N ILE A 78 13.96 -1.80 -2.75
CA ILE A 78 14.10 -2.45 -1.44
C ILE A 78 15.50 -3.05 -1.27
N TYR A 79 16.04 -3.73 -2.28
CA TYR A 79 17.39 -4.28 -2.20
C TYR A 79 18.47 -3.20 -2.03
N SER A 80 18.28 -2.01 -2.65
CA SER A 80 19.24 -0.91 -2.54
C SER A 80 19.20 -0.23 -1.16
N ASN A 81 18.04 -0.25 -0.48
CA ASN A 81 17.78 0.57 0.70
C ASN A 81 16.97 -0.18 1.77
N LYS A 82 17.32 -1.44 2.08
CA LYS A 82 16.56 -2.27 3.03
C LYS A 82 16.26 -1.58 4.36
N GLN A 83 17.23 -0.82 4.88
CA GLN A 83 17.10 -0.10 6.16
C GLN A 83 15.97 0.95 6.16
N ASN A 84 15.51 1.37 4.98
CA ASN A 84 14.43 2.34 4.82
C ASN A 84 13.06 1.68 4.62
N PHE A 85 12.98 0.37 4.80
CA PHE A 85 11.74 -0.39 4.66
C PHE A 85 11.42 -1.17 5.93
N ILE A 86 10.15 -1.27 6.23
CA ILE A 86 9.63 -2.09 7.31
C ILE A 86 8.83 -3.25 6.73
N LEU A 87 9.09 -4.43 7.26
CA LEU A 87 8.30 -5.62 7.04
C LEU A 87 7.17 -5.64 8.06
N ASN A 88 5.93 -5.50 7.59
CA ASN A 88 4.76 -5.63 8.44
C ASN A 88 4.54 -7.10 8.83
N LYS A 89 3.92 -7.32 9.98
CA LYS A 89 3.54 -8.67 10.39
C LYS A 89 2.59 -9.29 9.35
N PRO A 90 2.81 -10.56 8.97
CA PRO A 90 1.90 -11.25 8.07
C PRO A 90 0.51 -11.35 8.71
N TYR A 91 -0.51 -11.14 7.89
CA TYR A 91 -1.90 -11.27 8.32
C TYR A 91 -2.42 -12.68 7.98
N TYR A 92 -2.96 -13.33 8.98
CA TYR A 92 -3.63 -14.63 8.87
C TYR A 92 -5.11 -14.46 9.24
N ASP A 93 -5.98 -15.24 8.63
CA ASP A 93 -7.40 -15.27 9.01
C ASP A 93 -7.62 -16.06 10.32
N GLU A 94 -8.89 -16.14 10.73
CA GLU A 94 -9.29 -16.88 11.94
C GLU A 94 -8.94 -18.38 11.89
N GLY A 95 -8.83 -18.94 10.70
CA GLY A 95 -8.41 -20.32 10.46
C GLY A 95 -6.89 -20.53 10.41
N GLY A 96 -6.11 -19.46 10.61
CA GLY A 96 -4.64 -19.51 10.54
C GLY A 96 -4.09 -19.52 9.11
N LYS A 97 -4.93 -19.24 8.10
CA LYS A 97 -4.51 -19.19 6.71
C LYS A 97 -3.90 -17.84 6.37
N PHE A 98 -2.75 -17.83 5.71
CA PHE A 98 -2.10 -16.60 5.21
C PHE A 98 -3.02 -15.82 4.27
N ARG A 99 -3.11 -14.52 4.46
CA ARG A 99 -3.93 -13.60 3.65
C ARG A 99 -3.11 -12.53 2.96
N SER A 100 -2.21 -11.89 3.70
CA SER A 100 -1.39 -10.82 3.14
C SER A 100 -0.15 -10.52 3.95
N LEU A 101 0.81 -9.92 3.27
CA LEU A 101 2.04 -9.40 3.85
C LEU A 101 2.42 -8.13 3.09
N SER A 102 3.05 -7.17 3.76
CA SER A 102 3.53 -5.98 3.09
C SER A 102 4.89 -5.52 3.57
N VAL A 103 5.69 -5.02 2.64
CA VAL A 103 6.94 -4.28 2.88
C VAL A 103 6.67 -2.83 2.48
N LYS A 104 6.83 -1.91 3.41
CA LYS A 104 6.52 -0.47 3.21
C LYS A 104 7.76 0.37 3.48
N PRO A 105 7.95 1.49 2.73
CA PRO A 105 8.99 2.44 3.06
C PRO A 105 8.70 3.13 4.40
N LEU A 106 9.74 3.38 5.18
CA LEU A 106 9.66 4.17 6.41
C LEU A 106 9.53 5.67 6.10
N ASP A 107 10.24 6.11 5.07
CA ASP A 107 10.18 7.48 4.59
C ASP A 107 9.60 7.49 3.18
N ILE A 108 8.49 8.20 2.99
CA ILE A 108 7.80 8.34 1.72
C ILE A 108 8.10 9.66 1.01
N SER A 109 8.80 10.60 1.65
CA SER A 109 9.03 11.96 1.16
C SER A 109 9.59 12.00 -0.26
N LYS A 110 10.59 11.15 -0.54
CA LYS A 110 11.21 11.04 -1.88
C LYS A 110 10.30 10.49 -2.98
N TYR A 111 9.18 9.86 -2.59
CA TYR A 111 8.22 9.28 -3.55
C TYR A 111 7.01 10.18 -3.78
N VAL A 112 6.63 10.95 -2.77
CA VAL A 112 5.42 11.79 -2.84
C VAL A 112 5.52 12.80 -3.97
N SER A 113 6.67 13.45 -4.13
CA SER A 113 6.90 14.44 -5.20
C SER A 113 6.74 13.86 -6.61
N THR A 114 6.97 12.56 -6.80
CA THR A 114 6.84 11.90 -8.12
C THR A 114 5.38 11.72 -8.55
N PHE A 115 4.43 11.78 -7.61
CA PHE A 115 3.00 11.67 -7.92
C PHE A 115 2.37 13.02 -8.30
N PHE A 116 3.06 14.11 -8.05
CA PHE A 116 2.55 15.47 -8.24
C PHE A 116 3.39 16.21 -9.27
N ASP A 117 3.03 16.06 -10.53
CA ASP A 117 3.72 16.66 -11.70
C ASP A 117 2.98 17.91 -12.23
N HIS A 118 2.31 18.64 -11.36
CA HIS A 118 1.61 19.85 -11.74
C HIS A 118 2.31 21.09 -11.19
N PRO A 119 2.38 22.20 -11.95
CA PRO A 119 3.05 23.41 -11.51
C PRO A 119 2.37 24.11 -10.33
N VAL A 120 1.09 23.83 -10.10
CA VAL A 120 0.32 24.31 -8.95
C VAL A 120 -0.47 23.15 -8.37
N GLN A 121 -0.34 22.95 -7.06
CA GLN A 121 -1.02 21.89 -6.32
C GLN A 121 -1.70 22.47 -5.10
N ILE A 122 -2.91 21.99 -4.82
CA ILE A 122 -3.69 22.44 -3.66
C ILE A 122 -3.99 21.23 -2.79
N PHE A 123 -3.46 21.25 -1.58
CA PHE A 123 -3.75 20.26 -0.55
C PHE A 123 -4.71 20.84 0.48
N MET A 124 -5.70 20.06 0.90
CA MET A 124 -6.68 20.47 1.91
C MET A 124 -6.66 19.51 3.09
N SER A 125 -6.58 20.06 4.27
CA SER A 125 -6.69 19.31 5.52
C SER A 125 -7.38 20.16 6.57
N ALA A 126 -8.06 19.51 7.52
CA ALA A 126 -8.66 20.20 8.67
C ALA A 126 -7.59 20.72 9.64
N THR A 127 -6.44 20.07 9.67
CA THR A 127 -5.30 20.43 10.50
C THR A 127 -4.05 20.17 9.67
N ILE A 128 -3.35 21.23 9.29
CA ILE A 128 -2.11 21.11 8.56
C ILE A 128 -1.03 21.93 9.31
N ASP A 129 0.06 21.26 9.62
CA ASP A 129 1.27 21.89 10.08
C ASP A 129 2.27 21.91 8.92
N LYS A 130 2.76 23.11 8.58
CA LYS A 130 3.63 23.32 7.42
C LYS A 130 4.91 22.49 7.49
N GLU A 131 5.54 22.52 8.66
CA GLU A 131 6.84 21.86 8.88
C GLU A 131 6.69 20.35 8.72
N SER A 132 5.75 19.75 9.46
CA SER A 132 5.46 18.33 9.36
C SER A 132 4.97 17.91 7.97
N PHE A 133 4.17 18.75 7.29
CA PHE A 133 3.72 18.46 5.93
C PHE A 133 4.88 18.42 4.95
N CYS A 134 5.76 19.41 4.97
CA CYS A 134 6.92 19.47 4.08
C CYS A 134 7.92 18.34 4.36
N GLU A 135 8.18 18.05 5.64
CA GLU A 135 9.07 16.96 6.04
C GLU A 135 8.56 15.61 5.52
N ASN A 136 7.28 15.31 5.71
CA ASN A 136 6.69 14.02 5.31
C ASN A 136 6.44 13.90 3.80
N SER A 137 6.24 15.02 3.11
CA SER A 137 5.97 15.02 1.66
C SER A 137 7.20 15.25 0.79
N GLY A 138 8.30 15.72 1.38
CA GLY A 138 9.51 16.08 0.63
C GLY A 138 9.39 17.36 -0.18
N PHE A 139 8.37 18.19 0.07
CA PHE A 139 8.28 19.53 -0.54
C PHE A 139 9.21 20.52 0.15
N ASP A 140 9.77 21.41 -0.65
CA ASP A 140 10.54 22.52 -0.11
C ASP A 140 9.62 23.50 0.63
N PRO A 141 9.84 23.75 1.94
CA PRO A 141 9.05 24.69 2.71
C PRO A 141 8.96 26.10 2.13
N GLU A 142 9.99 26.55 1.37
CA GLU A 142 9.99 27.86 0.73
C GLU A 142 8.98 27.94 -0.44
N THR A 143 8.62 26.79 -1.02
CA THR A 143 7.66 26.71 -2.14
C THR A 143 6.22 26.46 -1.69
N VAL A 144 6.03 26.15 -0.41
CA VAL A 144 4.70 25.85 0.15
C VAL A 144 4.12 27.07 0.85
N GLU A 145 2.96 27.50 0.41
CA GLU A 145 2.17 28.54 1.08
C GLU A 145 0.98 27.90 1.82
N ILE A 146 0.80 28.27 3.10
CA ILE A 146 -0.36 27.84 3.88
C ILE A 146 -1.39 28.95 3.92
N VAL A 147 -2.58 28.63 3.43
CA VAL A 147 -3.76 29.46 3.59
C VAL A 147 -4.58 28.86 4.72
N ASP A 148 -4.42 29.41 5.93
CA ASP A 148 -5.17 29.00 7.10
C ASP A 148 -6.33 29.97 7.36
N THR A 149 -7.54 29.42 7.48
CA THR A 149 -8.67 30.15 8.03
C THR A 149 -8.58 30.10 9.54
N GLN A 150 -7.89 31.06 10.16
CA GLN A 150 -7.67 31.11 11.61
C GLN A 150 -8.96 31.09 12.46
N ILE A 151 -10.10 31.27 11.82
CA ILE A 151 -11.40 31.24 12.47
C ILE A 151 -12.09 29.92 12.12
N SER A 152 -12.11 29.00 13.06
CA SER A 152 -12.94 27.81 12.91
C SER A 152 -14.42 28.20 12.85
N PRO A 153 -15.19 27.71 11.87
CA PRO A 153 -16.63 27.94 11.81
C PRO A 153 -17.39 27.24 12.96
N PHE A 154 -16.72 26.41 13.73
CA PHE A 154 -17.31 25.70 14.87
C PHE A 154 -16.98 26.46 16.16
N PRO A 155 -17.99 26.97 16.90
CA PRO A 155 -17.81 27.61 18.21
C PRO A 155 -17.05 26.71 19.17
N ILE A 156 -16.20 27.30 20.04
CA ILE A 156 -15.37 26.55 21.00
C ILE A 156 -16.23 25.72 21.95
N GLU A 157 -17.40 26.24 22.34
CA GLU A 157 -18.36 25.58 23.20
C GLU A 157 -18.91 24.26 22.60
N ASN A 158 -18.91 24.15 21.28
CA ASN A 158 -19.35 22.93 20.57
C ASN A 158 -18.22 21.92 20.34
N ARG A 159 -16.99 22.22 20.80
CA ARG A 159 -15.81 21.34 20.69
C ARG A 159 -15.57 20.55 21.97
N LYS A 160 -16.62 20.18 22.70
CA LYS A 160 -16.48 19.33 23.88
C LYS A 160 -15.90 17.98 23.45
N VAL A 161 -14.74 17.66 24.00
CA VAL A 161 -14.18 16.31 23.96
C VAL A 161 -14.56 15.65 25.28
N GLU A 162 -15.52 14.76 25.25
CA GLU A 162 -15.93 13.99 26.42
C GLU A 162 -15.18 12.67 26.42
N PHE A 163 -14.31 12.47 27.40
CA PHE A 163 -13.66 11.19 27.67
C PHE A 163 -14.58 10.33 28.53
N THR A 164 -15.71 9.92 27.97
CA THR A 164 -16.57 8.91 28.59
C THR A 164 -16.10 7.53 28.21
N ASN A 165 -16.41 6.51 29.00
CA ASN A 165 -16.16 5.10 28.70
C ASN A 165 -17.02 4.67 27.48
N VAL A 166 -16.65 5.14 26.30
CA VAL A 166 -17.31 4.72 25.05
C VAL A 166 -16.84 3.31 24.73
N LYS A 167 -17.76 2.37 24.68
CA LYS A 167 -17.47 1.02 24.18
C LYS A 167 -16.86 1.11 22.77
N ARG A 168 -15.93 0.23 22.48
CA ARG A 168 -15.30 0.16 21.16
C ARG A 168 -16.38 -0.01 20.08
N LEU A 169 -16.51 0.99 19.20
CA LEU A 169 -17.40 0.91 18.04
C LEU A 169 -16.76 -0.03 17.02
N SER A 170 -17.12 -1.30 17.06
CA SER A 170 -16.83 -2.28 16.03
C SER A 170 -18.14 -2.76 15.42
N TYR A 171 -18.10 -3.24 14.18
CA TYR A 171 -19.30 -3.77 13.48
C TYR A 171 -20.00 -4.88 14.28
N SER A 172 -19.25 -5.67 15.04
CA SER A 172 -19.78 -6.71 15.92
C SER A 172 -20.41 -6.14 17.20
N SER A 173 -19.91 -5.01 17.74
CA SER A 173 -20.47 -4.40 18.95
C SER A 173 -21.68 -3.53 18.67
N THR A 174 -21.86 -3.00 17.46
CA THR A 174 -23.04 -2.24 17.06
C THR A 174 -24.26 -3.12 16.78
N LYS A 175 -24.08 -4.39 16.42
CA LYS A 175 -25.22 -5.31 16.21
C LYS A 175 -25.95 -5.70 17.49
N ASP A 176 -25.23 -5.72 18.62
CA ASP A 176 -25.82 -6.10 19.91
C ASP A 176 -26.45 -4.91 20.66
N ASP A 177 -26.16 -3.68 20.26
CA ASP A 177 -26.59 -2.44 20.94
C ASP A 177 -27.70 -1.66 20.19
N GLU A 178 -28.31 -2.19 19.11
CA GLU A 178 -29.47 -1.56 18.43
C GLU A 178 -30.71 -1.39 19.34
N GLN A 179 -30.66 -1.82 20.60
CA GLN A 179 -31.71 -1.66 21.58
C GLN A 179 -31.45 -0.56 22.65
N GLN A 180 -30.39 0.23 22.53
CA GLN A 180 -30.02 1.24 23.53
C GLN A 180 -29.77 2.66 22.98
N VAL A 181 -30.42 3.02 21.86
CA VAL A 181 -30.49 4.41 21.42
C VAL A 181 -31.94 4.91 21.50
#